data_33709caf18746d67218d3e42c68d04ac
#
_entry.id   33709caf18746d67218d3e42c68d04ac
#
_cell.length_a   1.000
_cell.length_b   1.000
_cell.length_c   1.000
_cell.angle_alpha   90.00
_cell.angle_beta   90.00
_cell.angle_gamma   90.00
#
_symmetry.space_group_name_H-M   'P 1'
#
loop_
_entity.id
_entity.type
_entity.pdbx_description
1 polymer ?
#
loop_
_entity_poly.entity_id
_entity_poly.type
_entity_poly.pdbx_seq_one_letter_code
_entity_poly.pdbx_strand_id
1 'polypeptide(L)'
;MKLFSGEESGRLKYGCCPNGYYFRCCVVFLVLDCRLFYDVTAHRYIEENCCDLGMKVIRGLSADMEDLLCEQGQKDARNFFDQLMFSCEHGPFVAPPVKAPARQKTTYQPVLPQAAKERSGDVVIVTNCAETDENLANMIADFRAALPCESRVVNLRQFPFDGSCLGCFGCAVTGKCVYKDGFDDFLRNTIQTADAFVYAFTIADHYTQSSFKCFDDRQFCNGHRTVTHGTPIAYLVSGDYRYEPNLRMILEGRAEVGGNYLCGVATDEGDTAREIRQLAENLTFAMDKKLTRPANFYGVGGMKIFRDLIYVMQGLMKADHKFYK
;
A
#
# COMPACT_ATOMS: atom_id res chain seq x y z
N MET A 1 -9.44 -7.01 14.62
CA MET A 1 -8.59 -6.17 15.46
C MET A 1 -9.15 -6.19 16.88
N LYS A 2 -8.53 -6.89 17.80
CA LYS A 2 -8.88 -6.84 19.23
C LYS A 2 -7.84 -5.96 19.91
N LEU A 3 -8.26 -4.81 20.37
CA LEU A 3 -7.48 -4.01 21.31
C LEU A 3 -7.58 -4.72 22.68
N PHE A 4 -6.50 -5.32 23.13
CA PHE A 4 -6.41 -5.83 24.49
C PHE A 4 -6.00 -4.68 25.40
N SER A 5 -6.94 -4.16 26.17
CA SER A 5 -6.62 -3.47 27.39
C SER A 5 -6.33 -4.54 28.44
N GLY A 6 -5.10 -4.59 28.95
CA GLY A 6 -4.74 -5.50 30.03
C GLY A 6 -5.50 -5.16 31.31
N GLU A 7 -6.58 -5.88 31.57
CA GLU A 7 -7.15 -6.02 32.89
C GLU A 7 -6.85 -7.44 33.39
N GLU A 8 -5.80 -7.57 34.19
CA GLU A 8 -5.82 -8.58 35.27
C GLU A 8 -4.93 -8.15 36.43
N SER A 9 -5.58 -8.09 37.57
CA SER A 9 -5.10 -8.12 38.93
C SER A 9 -3.99 -7.15 39.35
N GLY A 10 -4.40 -5.99 39.69
CA GLY A 10 -3.60 -5.03 40.40
C GLY A 10 -3.95 -3.62 39.96
N ARG A 11 -4.96 -3.06 40.61
CA ARG A 11 -5.43 -1.68 40.46
C ARG A 11 -4.43 -0.76 39.75
N LEU A 12 -4.45 -0.74 38.42
CA LEU A 12 -4.00 0.43 37.69
C LEU A 12 -4.96 1.55 38.06
N LYS A 13 -4.57 2.40 38.97
CA LYS A 13 -5.27 3.64 39.24
C LYS A 13 -5.25 4.44 37.95
N TYR A 14 -6.39 4.55 37.30
CA TYR A 14 -6.61 5.54 36.25
C TYR A 14 -6.40 6.92 36.87
N GLY A 15 -5.20 7.45 36.75
CA GLY A 15 -4.94 8.84 37.05
C GLY A 15 -5.62 9.67 35.98
N CYS A 16 -6.83 10.18 36.29
CA CYS A 16 -7.46 11.21 35.48
C CYS A 16 -6.54 12.41 35.43
N CYS A 17 -5.86 12.64 34.29
CA CYS A 17 -5.26 13.92 34.03
C CYS A 17 -6.35 14.99 33.97
N PRO A 18 -6.24 16.12 34.69
CA PRO A 18 -7.30 17.12 34.82
C PRO A 18 -7.70 17.84 33.51
N ASN A 19 -7.06 17.58 32.40
CA ASN A 19 -7.20 18.34 31.15
C ASN A 19 -7.68 17.53 29.94
N GLY A 20 -8.55 16.56 30.14
CA GLY A 20 -9.34 15.99 29.00
C GLY A 20 -8.60 15.19 27.93
N TYR A 21 -7.32 14.89 28.08
CA TYR A 21 -6.53 14.10 27.13
C TYR A 21 -6.35 12.67 27.61
N TYR A 22 -7.31 11.82 27.30
CA TYR A 22 -7.34 10.42 27.75
C TYR A 22 -6.29 9.50 27.12
N PHE A 23 -5.62 9.90 26.04
CA PHE A 23 -4.75 9.00 25.26
C PHE A 23 -3.24 9.13 25.55
N ARG A 24 -2.79 10.21 26.20
CA ARG A 24 -1.33 10.44 26.42
C ARG A 24 -0.63 9.45 27.35
N CYS A 25 -1.38 8.64 28.08
CA CYS A 25 -0.82 7.63 29.00
C CYS A 25 -1.03 6.19 28.49
N CYS A 26 -1.64 5.99 27.31
CA CYS A 26 -1.83 4.67 26.78
C CYS A 26 -0.54 4.17 26.13
N VAL A 27 -0.09 2.98 26.53
CA VAL A 27 0.92 2.22 25.83
C VAL A 27 0.21 1.27 24.86
N VAL A 28 0.63 1.28 23.62
CA VAL A 28 0.07 0.43 22.57
C VAL A 28 1.15 -0.48 22.03
N PHE A 29 0.79 -1.71 21.80
CA PHE A 29 1.58 -2.68 21.05
C PHE A 29 0.66 -3.45 20.11
N LEU A 30 1.24 -4.03 19.07
CA LEU A 30 0.52 -4.76 18.05
C LEU A 30 1.05 -6.18 17.96
N VAL A 31 0.13 -7.14 17.93
CA VAL A 31 0.45 -8.51 17.53
C VAL A 31 -0.25 -8.75 16.20
N LEU A 32 0.53 -8.97 15.16
CA LEU A 32 0.03 -9.30 13.83
C LEU A 32 0.18 -10.80 13.60
N ASP A 33 -0.93 -11.42 13.21
CA ASP A 33 -0.93 -12.73 12.58
C ASP A 33 -0.69 -12.50 11.09
N CYS A 34 0.52 -12.81 10.65
CA CYS A 34 0.95 -12.51 9.30
C CYS A 34 1.42 -13.76 8.57
N ARG A 35 0.59 -14.25 7.67
CA ARG A 35 0.97 -15.31 6.71
C ARG A 35 1.71 -14.77 5.49
N LEU A 36 1.89 -13.45 5.39
CA LEU A 36 2.39 -12.78 4.21
C LEU A 36 3.61 -11.93 4.55
N PHE A 37 4.51 -11.83 3.59
CA PHE A 37 5.69 -10.98 3.65
C PHE A 37 5.29 -9.49 3.76
N TYR A 38 6.14 -8.67 4.36
CA TYR A 38 5.98 -7.22 4.51
C TYR A 38 5.01 -6.76 5.61
N ASP A 39 4.80 -7.53 6.64
CA ASP A 39 4.08 -7.13 7.84
C ASP A 39 4.70 -5.90 8.52
N VAL A 40 6.02 -5.67 8.34
CA VAL A 40 6.72 -4.49 8.83
C VAL A 40 6.03 -3.17 8.41
N THR A 41 5.45 -3.11 7.21
CA THR A 41 4.72 -1.93 6.74
C THR A 41 3.38 -1.76 7.47
N ALA A 42 2.71 -2.86 7.82
CA ALA A 42 1.48 -2.84 8.60
C ALA A 42 1.76 -2.42 10.05
N HIS A 43 2.83 -2.91 10.67
CA HIS A 43 3.28 -2.44 11.98
C HIS A 43 3.53 -0.94 11.97
N ARG A 44 4.33 -0.45 11.01
CA ARG A 44 4.66 0.98 10.91
C ARG A 44 3.44 1.85 10.68
N TYR A 45 2.52 1.43 9.83
CA TYR A 45 1.28 2.16 9.60
C TYR A 45 0.50 2.39 10.91
N ILE A 46 0.38 1.36 11.74
CA ILE A 46 -0.33 1.47 13.02
C ILE A 46 0.50 2.24 14.04
N GLU A 47 1.82 2.03 14.09
CA GLU A 47 2.75 2.76 14.96
C GLU A 47 2.66 4.27 14.70
N GLU A 48 2.70 4.69 13.43
CA GLU A 48 2.62 6.09 13.02
C GLU A 48 1.29 6.73 13.43
N ASN A 49 0.16 6.07 13.15
CA ASN A 49 -1.16 6.55 13.55
C ASN A 49 -1.33 6.63 15.07
N CYS A 50 -0.82 5.65 15.81
CA CYS A 50 -0.84 5.69 17.27
C CYS A 50 0.02 6.83 17.84
N CYS A 51 1.18 7.08 17.24
CA CYS A 51 2.03 8.22 17.62
C CYS A 51 1.32 9.56 17.38
N ASP A 52 0.57 9.70 16.29
CA ASP A 52 -0.22 10.91 16.01
C ASP A 52 -1.33 11.15 17.02
N LEU A 53 -1.91 10.09 17.57
CA LEU A 53 -2.83 10.15 18.70
C LEU A 53 -2.13 10.43 20.04
N GLY A 54 -0.80 10.59 20.06
CA GLY A 54 0.00 10.85 21.26
C GLY A 54 0.21 9.64 22.16
N MET A 55 0.01 8.43 21.64
CA MET A 55 0.26 7.19 22.36
C MET A 55 1.77 6.87 22.41
N LYS A 56 2.19 6.17 23.45
CA LYS A 56 3.52 5.55 23.53
C LYS A 56 3.44 4.18 22.86
N VAL A 57 4.25 3.96 21.84
CA VAL A 57 4.21 2.75 21.05
C VAL A 57 5.42 1.87 21.33
N ILE A 58 5.18 0.60 21.60
CA ILE A 58 6.20 -0.44 21.66
C ILE A 58 6.08 -1.26 20.39
N ARG A 59 7.22 -1.57 19.75
CA ARG A 59 7.24 -2.37 18.53
C ARG A 59 6.56 -3.71 18.76
N GLY A 60 5.67 -4.06 17.84
CA GLY A 60 4.84 -5.25 17.96
C GLY A 60 5.57 -6.55 17.61
N LEU A 61 4.88 -7.65 17.84
CA LEU A 61 5.29 -9.00 17.45
C LEU A 61 4.62 -9.39 16.13
N SER A 62 5.41 -9.90 15.19
CA SER A 62 4.91 -10.63 14.02
C SER A 62 4.97 -12.12 14.31
N ALA A 63 3.86 -12.81 14.19
CA ALA A 63 3.76 -14.25 14.37
C ALA A 63 2.88 -14.87 13.27
N ASP A 64 3.21 -16.09 12.85
CA ASP A 64 2.28 -16.91 12.08
C ASP A 64 1.29 -17.58 13.04
N MET A 65 0.10 -17.89 12.57
CA MET A 65 -0.91 -18.59 13.38
C MET A 65 -0.39 -19.93 13.96
N GLU A 66 0.51 -20.59 13.23
CA GLU A 66 1.08 -21.88 13.65
C GLU A 66 2.22 -21.74 14.64
N ASP A 67 2.82 -20.55 14.79
CA ASP A 67 3.94 -20.32 15.72
C ASP A 67 3.57 -20.63 17.16
N LEU A 68 2.37 -20.25 17.59
CA LEU A 68 1.89 -20.57 18.95
C LEU A 68 1.59 -22.06 19.19
N LEU A 69 1.59 -22.87 18.13
CA LEU A 69 1.44 -24.32 18.22
C LEU A 69 2.78 -25.03 18.44
N CYS A 70 3.91 -24.33 18.27
CA CYS A 70 5.24 -24.88 18.47
C CYS A 70 5.93 -24.24 19.70
N GLU A 71 6.88 -24.99 20.25
CA GLU A 71 7.60 -24.57 21.46
C GLU A 71 8.38 -23.27 21.27
N GLN A 72 9.01 -23.10 20.10
CA GLN A 72 9.79 -21.89 19.79
C GLN A 72 8.87 -20.67 19.74
N GLY A 73 7.76 -20.70 19.03
CA GLY A 73 6.83 -19.57 18.93
C GLY A 73 6.20 -19.22 20.28
N GLN A 74 5.90 -20.21 21.12
CA GLN A 74 5.46 -19.97 22.49
C GLN A 74 6.54 -19.29 23.33
N LYS A 75 7.81 -19.65 23.14
CA LYS A 75 8.95 -18.99 23.78
C LYS A 75 9.08 -17.54 23.31
N ASP A 76 8.96 -17.32 22.01
CA ASP A 76 9.07 -15.96 21.43
C ASP A 76 7.92 -15.05 21.93
N ALA A 77 6.72 -15.59 22.04
CA ALA A 77 5.58 -14.87 22.62
C ALA A 77 5.82 -14.50 24.10
N ARG A 78 6.39 -15.41 24.91
CA ARG A 78 6.76 -15.10 26.29
C ARG A 78 7.85 -14.04 26.37
N ASN A 79 8.90 -14.17 25.57
CA ASN A 79 9.98 -13.19 25.50
C ASN A 79 9.45 -11.81 25.09
N PHE A 80 8.52 -11.76 24.14
CA PHE A 80 7.86 -10.52 23.73
C PHE A 80 7.06 -9.92 24.89
N PHE A 81 6.33 -10.71 25.64
CA PHE A 81 5.57 -10.23 26.81
C PHE A 81 6.52 -9.67 27.88
N ASP A 82 7.62 -10.33 28.19
CA ASP A 82 8.62 -9.84 29.15
C ASP A 82 9.24 -8.52 28.68
N GLN A 83 9.58 -8.42 27.38
CA GLN A 83 10.07 -7.19 26.77
C GLN A 83 9.01 -6.07 26.84
N LEU A 84 7.74 -6.40 26.59
CA LEU A 84 6.64 -5.46 26.69
C LEU A 84 6.51 -4.90 28.10
N MET A 85 6.52 -5.75 29.11
CA MET A 85 6.42 -5.33 30.52
C MET A 85 7.60 -4.44 30.92
N PHE A 86 8.81 -4.80 30.55
CA PHE A 86 10.00 -3.97 30.76
C PHE A 86 9.87 -2.60 30.07
N SER A 87 9.45 -2.60 28.80
CA SER A 87 9.34 -1.36 28.02
C SER A 87 8.22 -0.45 28.50
N CYS A 88 7.16 -0.97 29.11
CA CYS A 88 6.11 -0.15 29.73
C CYS A 88 6.68 0.75 30.85
N GLU A 89 7.66 0.26 31.59
CA GLU A 89 8.26 0.97 32.73
C GLU A 89 9.46 1.82 32.31
N HIS A 90 10.29 1.33 31.40
CA HIS A 90 11.61 1.87 31.12
C HIS A 90 11.79 2.40 29.69
N GLY A 91 10.87 2.07 28.74
CA GLY A 91 11.13 2.24 27.31
C GLY A 91 12.11 1.17 26.77
N PRO A 92 12.68 1.35 25.57
CA PRO A 92 12.39 2.44 24.65
C PRO A 92 11.02 2.35 24.00
N PHE A 93 10.49 3.50 23.60
CA PHE A 93 9.30 3.58 22.75
C PHE A 93 9.68 3.88 21.30
N VAL A 94 8.81 3.52 20.37
CA VAL A 94 8.96 3.88 18.97
C VAL A 94 9.00 5.41 18.84
N ALA A 95 9.97 5.93 18.11
CA ALA A 95 10.06 7.35 17.86
C ALA A 95 8.89 7.79 16.95
N PRO A 96 8.21 8.90 17.29
CA PRO A 96 7.17 9.45 16.41
C PRO A 96 7.72 9.78 15.03
N PRO A 97 6.90 9.67 13.98
CA PRO A 97 7.30 10.07 12.64
C PRO A 97 7.66 11.55 12.59
N VAL A 98 8.59 11.90 11.70
CA VAL A 98 8.95 13.29 11.46
C VAL A 98 7.77 13.96 10.76
N LYS A 99 7.19 14.97 11.41
CA LYS A 99 6.07 15.71 10.82
C LYS A 99 6.55 16.69 9.75
N ALA A 100 5.76 16.79 8.69
CA ALA A 100 5.97 17.82 7.70
C ALA A 100 5.90 19.21 8.34
N PRO A 101 6.75 20.16 7.95
CA PRO A 101 6.61 21.54 8.40
C PRO A 101 5.28 22.10 7.91
N ALA A 102 4.64 22.93 8.75
CA ALA A 102 3.42 23.59 8.37
C ALA A 102 3.67 24.41 7.10
N ARG A 103 2.99 24.08 6.02
CA ARG A 103 3.00 24.83 4.77
C ARG A 103 1.60 25.32 4.45
N GLN A 104 1.51 26.46 3.79
CA GLN A 104 0.24 26.92 3.24
C GLN A 104 -0.11 25.99 2.06
N LYS A 105 -1.14 25.18 2.23
CA LYS A 105 -1.64 24.33 1.14
C LYS A 105 -2.38 25.21 0.15
N THR A 106 -1.86 25.32 -1.06
CA THR A 106 -2.54 25.95 -2.20
C THR A 106 -2.99 24.85 -3.15
N THR A 107 -4.22 24.94 -3.64
CA THR A 107 -4.71 24.03 -4.65
C THR A 107 -3.91 24.24 -5.94
N TYR A 108 -3.32 23.18 -6.43
CA TYR A 108 -2.64 23.19 -7.72
C TYR A 108 -3.61 23.55 -8.84
N GLN A 109 -3.17 24.38 -9.77
CA GLN A 109 -3.96 24.73 -10.96
C GLN A 109 -3.30 24.13 -12.20
N PRO A 110 -4.06 23.49 -13.09
CA PRO A 110 -3.53 22.94 -14.33
C PRO A 110 -2.91 24.03 -15.22
N VAL A 111 -1.70 23.79 -15.68
CA VAL A 111 -0.95 24.74 -16.51
C VAL A 111 -0.28 24.08 -17.72
N LEU A 112 -0.30 22.77 -17.84
CA LEU A 112 0.36 22.08 -18.93
C LEU A 112 -0.51 22.11 -20.19
N PRO A 113 0.10 22.42 -21.35
CA PRO A 113 -0.63 22.40 -22.60
C PRO A 113 -1.03 20.98 -22.98
N GLN A 114 -2.14 20.88 -23.71
CA GLN A 114 -2.58 19.60 -24.26
C GLN A 114 -1.58 19.09 -25.29
N ALA A 115 -0.95 17.95 -25.00
CA ALA A 115 -0.09 17.26 -25.94
C ALA A 115 -0.90 16.67 -27.12
N ALA A 116 -0.33 16.70 -28.31
CA ALA A 116 -0.91 15.99 -29.44
C ALA A 116 -0.92 14.47 -29.17
N LYS A 117 -2.04 13.81 -29.41
CA LYS A 117 -2.22 12.37 -29.22
C LYS A 117 -1.69 11.60 -30.44
N GLU A 118 -0.38 11.66 -30.65
CA GLU A 118 0.28 11.10 -31.83
C GLU A 118 0.81 9.68 -31.62
N ARG A 119 0.78 9.21 -30.35
CA ARG A 119 1.29 7.89 -30.00
C ARG A 119 0.16 6.91 -29.74
N SER A 120 0.37 5.68 -30.17
CA SER A 120 -0.47 4.56 -29.74
C SER A 120 -0.12 4.19 -28.30
N GLY A 121 -1.11 3.71 -27.56
CA GLY A 121 -0.97 3.24 -26.19
C GLY A 121 -2.18 3.63 -25.34
N ASP A 122 -2.48 2.80 -24.36
CA ASP A 122 -3.55 3.02 -23.39
C ASP A 122 -2.95 3.16 -21.99
N VAL A 123 -3.10 4.32 -21.36
CA VAL A 123 -2.68 4.57 -19.98
C VAL A 123 -3.91 4.56 -19.08
N VAL A 124 -3.98 3.65 -18.12
CA VAL A 124 -5.03 3.67 -17.11
C VAL A 124 -4.58 4.44 -15.88
N ILE A 125 -5.36 5.43 -15.49
CA ILE A 125 -5.17 6.19 -14.24
C ILE A 125 -6.20 5.69 -13.24
N VAL A 126 -5.72 4.92 -12.26
CA VAL A 126 -6.56 4.38 -11.18
C VAL A 126 -6.51 5.35 -10.00
N THR A 127 -7.65 5.83 -9.59
CA THR A 127 -7.74 6.82 -8.51
C THR A 127 -8.91 6.54 -7.56
N ASN A 128 -8.83 7.08 -6.35
CA ASN A 128 -9.96 7.20 -5.43
C ASN A 128 -10.32 8.67 -5.15
N CYS A 129 -9.99 9.57 -6.09
CA CYS A 129 -10.25 10.99 -5.99
C CYS A 129 -11.73 11.24 -5.64
N ALA A 130 -11.95 11.98 -4.54
CA ALA A 130 -13.27 12.43 -4.15
C ALA A 130 -13.66 13.66 -4.98
N GLU A 131 -14.96 13.94 -5.09
CA GLU A 131 -15.45 15.14 -5.75
C GLU A 131 -14.93 16.43 -5.11
N THR A 132 -14.63 16.37 -3.82
CA THR A 132 -14.06 17.49 -3.04
C THR A 132 -12.54 17.59 -3.12
N ASP A 133 -11.86 16.62 -3.74
CA ASP A 133 -10.40 16.60 -3.85
C ASP A 133 -9.95 17.26 -5.16
N GLU A 134 -10.16 18.58 -5.20
CA GLU A 134 -9.85 19.41 -6.37
C GLU A 134 -8.36 19.36 -6.73
N ASN A 135 -7.48 19.28 -5.73
CA ASN A 135 -6.04 19.28 -5.96
C ASN A 135 -5.59 18.04 -6.76
N LEU A 136 -5.99 16.86 -6.32
CA LEU A 136 -5.68 15.60 -7.02
C LEU A 136 -6.35 15.54 -8.40
N ALA A 137 -7.60 16.04 -8.51
CA ALA A 137 -8.31 16.11 -9.79
C ALA A 137 -7.54 16.98 -10.81
N ASN A 138 -7.01 18.12 -10.37
CA ASN A 138 -6.22 19.04 -11.19
C ASN A 138 -4.86 18.40 -11.60
N MET A 139 -4.19 17.69 -10.70
CA MET A 139 -2.97 16.93 -11.03
C MET A 139 -3.24 15.86 -12.10
N ILE A 140 -4.34 15.11 -11.96
CA ILE A 140 -4.75 14.10 -12.95
C ILE A 140 -5.05 14.76 -14.30
N ALA A 141 -5.76 15.90 -14.31
CA ALA A 141 -6.08 16.61 -15.54
C ALA A 141 -4.82 17.06 -16.29
N ASP A 142 -3.85 17.63 -15.57
CA ASP A 142 -2.58 18.09 -16.13
C ASP A 142 -1.70 16.92 -16.62
N PHE A 143 -1.67 15.84 -15.89
CA PHE A 143 -0.95 14.63 -16.32
C PHE A 143 -1.54 14.07 -17.63
N ARG A 144 -2.86 14.03 -17.73
CA ARG A 144 -3.56 13.60 -18.97
C ARG A 144 -3.29 14.56 -20.13
N ALA A 145 -3.20 15.87 -19.85
CA ALA A 145 -2.82 16.87 -20.86
C ALA A 145 -1.39 16.64 -21.37
N ALA A 146 -0.46 16.31 -20.49
CA ALA A 146 0.94 16.08 -20.84
C ALA A 146 1.21 14.77 -21.60
N LEU A 147 0.33 13.77 -21.51
CA LEU A 147 0.52 12.48 -22.20
C LEU A 147 0.29 12.61 -23.71
N PRO A 148 1.20 12.07 -24.54
CA PRO A 148 1.04 12.05 -26.00
C PRO A 148 0.20 10.87 -26.53
N CYS A 149 -0.37 10.05 -25.65
CA CYS A 149 -1.23 8.91 -25.96
C CYS A 149 -2.57 9.01 -25.23
N GLU A 150 -3.49 8.10 -25.55
CA GLU A 150 -4.79 8.04 -24.88
C GLU A 150 -4.66 7.63 -23.41
N SER A 151 -5.56 8.14 -22.59
CA SER A 151 -5.63 7.80 -21.18
C SER A 151 -7.06 7.74 -20.69
N ARG A 152 -7.35 6.80 -19.84
CA ARG A 152 -8.66 6.64 -19.18
C ARG A 152 -8.52 6.69 -17.66
N VAL A 153 -9.49 7.32 -17.03
CA VAL A 153 -9.52 7.42 -15.56
C VAL A 153 -10.53 6.42 -15.01
N VAL A 154 -10.08 5.64 -14.05
CA VAL A 154 -10.89 4.66 -13.32
C VAL A 154 -10.96 5.10 -11.86
N ASN A 155 -12.12 5.59 -11.44
CA ASN A 155 -12.34 6.00 -10.06
C ASN A 155 -12.89 4.85 -9.22
N LEU A 156 -12.09 4.39 -8.28
CA LEU A 156 -12.41 3.26 -7.40
C LEU A 156 -13.62 3.50 -6.49
N ARG A 157 -13.99 4.75 -6.25
CA ARG A 157 -15.20 5.09 -5.49
C ARG A 157 -16.49 4.65 -6.19
N GLN A 158 -16.42 4.44 -7.49
CA GLN A 158 -17.55 3.99 -8.30
C GLN A 158 -17.66 2.45 -8.35
N PHE A 159 -16.64 1.73 -7.87
CA PHE A 159 -16.67 0.27 -7.85
C PHE A 159 -17.30 -0.24 -6.54
N PRO A 160 -18.33 -1.11 -6.63
CA PRO A 160 -19.07 -1.59 -5.46
C PRO A 160 -18.35 -2.76 -4.79
N PHE A 161 -17.28 -2.50 -4.06
CA PHE A 161 -16.54 -3.54 -3.34
C PHE A 161 -17.40 -4.20 -2.25
N ASP A 162 -17.51 -5.52 -2.29
CA ASP A 162 -18.10 -6.31 -1.19
C ASP A 162 -17.17 -6.41 0.04
N GLY A 163 -15.88 -6.13 -0.13
CA GLY A 163 -14.89 -6.11 0.94
C GLY A 163 -13.46 -6.22 0.45
N SER A 164 -12.52 -6.11 1.39
CA SER A 164 -11.08 -6.27 1.14
C SER A 164 -10.69 -7.74 1.01
N CYS A 165 -9.47 -8.01 0.55
CA CYS A 165 -8.95 -9.37 0.43
C CYS A 165 -8.94 -10.09 1.79
N LEU A 166 -9.50 -11.29 1.83
CA LEU A 166 -9.59 -12.13 3.04
C LEU A 166 -8.36 -13.03 3.25
N GLY A 167 -7.40 -13.03 2.32
CA GLY A 167 -6.28 -13.97 2.39
C GLY A 167 -6.70 -15.45 2.26
N CYS A 168 -7.87 -15.75 1.71
CA CYS A 168 -8.49 -17.07 1.71
C CYS A 168 -7.91 -18.05 0.69
N PHE A 169 -6.98 -17.62 -0.17
CA PHE A 169 -6.38 -18.42 -1.25
C PHE A 169 -7.35 -18.98 -2.29
N GLY A 170 -8.63 -18.62 -2.27
CA GLY A 170 -9.62 -19.10 -3.24
C GLY A 170 -9.20 -18.86 -4.69
N CYS A 171 -8.59 -17.71 -4.98
CA CYS A 171 -8.07 -17.36 -6.30
C CYS A 171 -6.86 -18.20 -6.74
N ALA A 172 -6.03 -18.69 -5.82
CA ALA A 172 -4.93 -19.60 -6.12
C ALA A 172 -5.43 -20.99 -6.56
N VAL A 173 -6.57 -21.42 -6.00
CA VAL A 173 -7.20 -22.71 -6.29
C VAL A 173 -7.99 -22.67 -7.60
N THR A 174 -8.86 -21.67 -7.75
CA THR A 174 -9.87 -21.60 -8.82
C THR A 174 -9.53 -20.62 -9.94
N GLY A 175 -8.61 -19.70 -9.69
CA GLY A 175 -8.34 -18.54 -10.58
C GLY A 175 -9.32 -17.40 -10.40
N LYS A 176 -10.28 -17.46 -9.46
CA LYS A 176 -11.31 -16.45 -9.22
C LYS A 176 -11.38 -16.06 -7.76
N CYS A 177 -11.72 -14.80 -7.48
CA CYS A 177 -11.98 -14.33 -6.13
C CYS A 177 -13.25 -14.99 -5.55
N VAL A 178 -13.29 -15.09 -4.22
CA VAL A 178 -14.49 -15.60 -3.51
C VAL A 178 -15.67 -14.65 -3.58
N TYR A 179 -15.41 -13.35 -3.65
CA TYR A 179 -16.45 -12.33 -3.84
C TYR A 179 -17.07 -12.41 -5.25
N LYS A 180 -18.30 -11.96 -5.35
CA LYS A 180 -19.08 -11.99 -6.61
C LYS A 180 -19.40 -10.59 -7.14
N ASP A 181 -18.67 -9.59 -6.67
CA ASP A 181 -18.81 -8.18 -7.04
C ASP A 181 -18.24 -7.83 -8.44
N GLY A 182 -17.73 -8.80 -9.17
CA GLY A 182 -17.19 -8.59 -10.53
C GLY A 182 -15.76 -8.03 -10.55
N PHE A 183 -15.09 -7.92 -9.39
CA PHE A 183 -13.75 -7.34 -9.31
C PHE A 183 -12.72 -8.06 -10.19
N ASP A 184 -12.78 -9.37 -10.30
CA ASP A 184 -11.86 -10.15 -11.13
C ASP A 184 -11.88 -9.71 -12.59
N ASP A 185 -13.09 -9.58 -13.13
CA ASP A 185 -13.29 -9.19 -14.53
C ASP A 185 -12.96 -7.71 -14.73
N PHE A 186 -13.31 -6.86 -13.77
CA PHE A 186 -12.91 -5.45 -13.74
C PHE A 186 -11.38 -5.30 -13.75
N LEU A 187 -10.66 -5.99 -12.87
CA LEU A 187 -9.21 -5.93 -12.82
C LEU A 187 -8.58 -6.39 -14.14
N ARG A 188 -8.99 -7.56 -14.64
CA ARG A 188 -8.39 -8.18 -15.82
C ARG A 188 -8.72 -7.47 -17.12
N ASN A 189 -9.97 -7.03 -17.28
CA ASN A 189 -10.45 -6.50 -18.55
C ASN A 189 -10.41 -4.97 -18.62
N THR A 190 -10.36 -4.29 -17.46
CA THR A 190 -10.35 -2.82 -17.41
C THR A 190 -9.00 -2.26 -17.02
N ILE A 191 -8.31 -2.87 -16.07
CA ILE A 191 -7.03 -2.34 -15.58
C ILE A 191 -5.85 -3.01 -16.29
N GLN A 192 -5.74 -4.34 -16.21
CA GLN A 192 -4.55 -5.08 -16.64
C GLN A 192 -4.37 -5.18 -18.16
N THR A 193 -5.32 -4.67 -18.94
CA THR A 193 -5.19 -4.54 -20.40
C THR A 193 -4.43 -3.32 -20.85
N ALA A 194 -4.15 -2.38 -19.95
CA ALA A 194 -3.47 -1.14 -20.29
C ALA A 194 -1.96 -1.35 -20.51
N ASP A 195 -1.36 -0.50 -21.33
CA ASP A 195 0.07 -0.49 -21.61
C ASP A 195 0.88 0.11 -20.47
N ALA A 196 0.27 0.94 -19.63
CA ALA A 196 0.86 1.50 -18.41
C ALA A 196 -0.19 1.81 -17.34
N PHE A 197 0.23 1.80 -16.08
CA PHE A 197 -0.60 2.12 -14.92
C PHE A 197 -0.12 3.39 -14.24
N VAL A 198 -1.07 4.25 -13.89
CA VAL A 198 -0.82 5.41 -13.01
C VAL A 198 -1.77 5.31 -11.83
N TYR A 199 -1.21 5.28 -10.63
CA TYR A 199 -2.00 5.31 -9.41
C TYR A 199 -2.00 6.72 -8.84
N ALA A 200 -3.20 7.29 -8.65
CA ALA A 200 -3.38 8.67 -8.22
C ALA A 200 -4.21 8.73 -6.93
N PHE A 201 -3.64 9.28 -5.86
CA PHE A 201 -4.31 9.35 -4.56
C PHE A 201 -3.82 10.53 -3.72
N THR A 202 -4.64 10.91 -2.75
CA THR A 202 -4.27 11.85 -1.68
C THR A 202 -3.90 11.09 -0.44
N ILE A 203 -2.79 11.45 0.20
CA ILE A 203 -2.35 10.85 1.46
C ILE A 203 -3.32 11.22 2.58
N ALA A 204 -3.78 10.22 3.30
CA ALA A 204 -4.54 10.36 4.53
C ALA A 204 -4.07 9.30 5.53
N ASP A 205 -3.87 9.72 6.77
CA ASP A 205 -3.46 8.83 7.87
C ASP A 205 -2.25 7.96 7.49
N HIS A 206 -1.21 8.57 6.92
CA HIS A 206 0.04 7.94 6.45
C HIS A 206 -0.13 6.95 5.28
N TYR A 207 -1.33 6.89 4.63
CA TYR A 207 -1.60 5.93 3.56
C TYR A 207 -2.56 6.48 2.48
N THR A 208 -3.07 5.57 1.62
CA THR A 208 -3.85 5.86 0.42
C THR A 208 -5.38 5.87 0.62
N GLN A 209 -5.89 5.95 1.84
CA GLN A 209 -7.30 5.74 2.20
C GLN A 209 -7.83 4.30 1.96
N SER A 210 -8.93 3.96 2.61
CA SER A 210 -9.46 2.59 2.66
C SER A 210 -9.91 2.05 1.30
N SER A 211 -10.51 2.88 0.47
CA SER A 211 -10.98 2.45 -0.87
C SER A 211 -9.83 2.04 -1.79
N PHE A 212 -8.72 2.79 -1.75
CA PHE A 212 -7.54 2.45 -2.51
C PHE A 212 -6.85 1.20 -1.93
N LYS A 213 -6.79 1.09 -0.60
CA LYS A 213 -6.25 -0.10 0.07
C LYS A 213 -7.06 -1.36 -0.27
N CYS A 214 -8.39 -1.23 -0.33
CA CYS A 214 -9.26 -2.33 -0.73
C CYS A 214 -8.93 -2.82 -2.16
N PHE A 215 -8.79 -1.90 -3.11
CA PHE A 215 -8.35 -2.21 -4.46
C PHE A 215 -6.98 -2.89 -4.48
N ASP A 216 -6.02 -2.31 -3.76
CA ASP A 216 -4.65 -2.80 -3.68
C ASP A 216 -4.59 -4.25 -3.18
N ASP A 217 -5.29 -4.56 -2.09
CA ASP A 217 -5.37 -5.92 -1.56
C ASP A 217 -6.11 -6.88 -2.49
N ARG A 218 -7.18 -6.42 -3.14
CA ARG A 218 -7.97 -7.25 -4.04
C ARG A 218 -7.23 -7.63 -5.31
N GLN A 219 -6.16 -6.91 -5.69
CA GLN A 219 -5.28 -7.32 -6.79
C GLN A 219 -4.64 -8.70 -6.55
N PHE A 220 -4.60 -9.19 -5.31
CA PHE A 220 -4.16 -10.55 -5.00
C PHE A 220 -4.94 -11.64 -5.74
N CYS A 221 -6.14 -11.37 -6.23
CA CYS A 221 -6.86 -12.34 -7.08
C CYS A 221 -6.07 -12.71 -8.36
N ASN A 222 -5.08 -11.91 -8.70
CA ASN A 222 -4.11 -12.16 -9.78
C ASN A 222 -2.64 -11.95 -9.35
N GLY A 223 -2.38 -11.65 -8.08
CA GLY A 223 -1.08 -11.21 -7.57
C GLY A 223 0.00 -12.28 -7.45
N HIS A 224 -0.39 -13.57 -7.48
CA HIS A 224 0.57 -14.67 -7.51
C HIS A 224 1.12 -14.94 -8.93
N ARG A 225 0.61 -14.24 -9.94
CA ARG A 225 0.95 -14.40 -11.35
C ARG A 225 1.60 -13.13 -11.86
N THR A 226 2.58 -13.28 -12.73
CA THR A 226 3.35 -12.16 -13.28
C THR A 226 2.66 -11.52 -14.51
N VAL A 227 1.35 -11.31 -14.44
CA VAL A 227 0.53 -10.82 -15.57
C VAL A 227 0.86 -9.39 -16.00
N THR A 228 1.39 -8.59 -15.08
CA THR A 228 1.77 -7.19 -15.32
C THR A 228 3.28 -6.99 -15.40
N HIS A 229 4.04 -8.08 -15.47
CA HIS A 229 5.50 -8.02 -15.52
C HIS A 229 5.99 -7.16 -16.68
N GLY A 230 6.86 -6.20 -16.40
CA GLY A 230 7.39 -5.26 -17.37
C GLY A 230 6.48 -4.07 -17.70
N THR A 231 5.23 -4.06 -17.26
CA THR A 231 4.35 -2.91 -17.47
C THR A 231 4.84 -1.70 -16.68
N PRO A 232 5.03 -0.52 -17.32
CA PRO A 232 5.40 0.71 -16.63
C PRO A 232 4.33 1.15 -15.63
N ILE A 233 4.80 1.64 -14.46
CA ILE A 233 3.95 2.15 -13.39
C ILE A 233 4.43 3.51 -12.92
N ALA A 234 3.51 4.41 -12.60
CA ALA A 234 3.79 5.74 -12.06
C ALA A 234 2.79 6.12 -10.97
N TYR A 235 3.13 7.11 -10.16
CA TYR A 235 2.26 7.60 -9.10
C TYR A 235 2.07 9.12 -9.17
N LEU A 236 0.83 9.58 -8.98
CA LEU A 236 0.48 10.97 -8.69
C LEU A 236 0.01 11.04 -7.24
N VAL A 237 0.73 11.77 -6.41
CA VAL A 237 0.50 11.77 -4.97
C VAL A 237 0.30 13.20 -4.47
N SER A 238 -0.87 13.46 -3.91
CA SER A 238 -1.17 14.72 -3.21
C SER A 238 -0.93 14.55 -1.71
N GLY A 239 -0.19 15.45 -1.09
CA GLY A 239 0.15 15.43 0.33
C GLY A 239 1.64 15.45 0.61
N ASP A 240 2.02 15.29 1.89
CA ASP A 240 3.40 15.45 2.35
C ASP A 240 4.23 14.16 2.17
N TYR A 241 4.33 13.69 0.91
CA TYR A 241 4.94 12.41 0.53
C TYR A 241 6.39 12.22 1.00
N ARG A 242 7.18 13.31 1.08
CA ARG A 242 8.58 13.25 1.57
C ARG A 242 8.67 12.80 3.01
N TYR A 243 7.62 12.99 3.78
CA TYR A 243 7.54 12.65 5.20
C TYR A 243 6.88 11.30 5.47
N GLU A 244 6.58 10.54 4.39
CA GLU A 244 5.94 9.23 4.43
C GLU A 244 6.89 8.10 3.98
N PRO A 245 7.95 7.79 4.76
CA PRO A 245 8.94 6.78 4.36
C PRO A 245 8.34 5.37 4.25
N ASN A 246 7.34 5.05 5.09
CA ASN A 246 6.63 3.78 5.03
C ASN A 246 5.82 3.64 3.73
N LEU A 247 5.06 4.68 3.37
CA LEU A 247 4.31 4.72 2.12
C LEU A 247 5.25 4.59 0.90
N ARG A 248 6.38 5.32 0.88
CA ARG A 248 7.36 5.21 -0.20
C ARG A 248 7.86 3.76 -0.37
N MET A 249 8.18 3.09 0.73
CA MET A 249 8.61 1.69 0.71
C MET A 249 7.51 0.77 0.17
N ILE A 250 6.24 1.03 0.52
CA ILE A 250 5.10 0.25 0.01
C ILE A 250 4.97 0.42 -1.50
N LEU A 251 5.01 1.65 -2.02
CA LEU A 251 4.86 1.91 -3.46
C LEU A 251 5.99 1.26 -4.27
N GLU A 252 7.23 1.37 -3.80
CA GLU A 252 8.37 0.71 -4.42
C GLU A 252 8.24 -0.81 -4.34
N GLY A 253 7.93 -1.36 -3.17
CA GLY A 253 7.75 -2.79 -2.97
C GLY A 253 6.65 -3.38 -3.86
N ARG A 254 5.55 -2.64 -4.05
CA ARG A 254 4.46 -3.06 -4.95
C ARG A 254 4.91 -3.15 -6.41
N ALA A 255 5.63 -2.14 -6.89
CA ALA A 255 6.18 -2.15 -8.24
C ALA A 255 7.15 -3.33 -8.43
N GLU A 256 8.03 -3.55 -7.48
CA GLU A 256 9.04 -4.61 -7.54
C GLU A 256 8.43 -6.02 -7.48
N VAL A 257 7.46 -6.24 -6.58
CA VAL A 257 6.75 -7.54 -6.47
C VAL A 257 5.93 -7.83 -7.73
N GLY A 258 5.31 -6.80 -8.32
CA GLY A 258 4.60 -6.92 -9.60
C GLY A 258 5.53 -7.10 -10.81
N GLY A 259 6.83 -6.92 -10.65
CA GLY A 259 7.81 -6.89 -11.75
C GLY A 259 7.58 -5.70 -12.68
N ASN A 260 7.00 -4.62 -12.20
CA ASN A 260 6.69 -3.41 -12.95
C ASN A 260 7.92 -2.50 -13.06
N TYR A 261 7.99 -1.72 -14.11
CA TYR A 261 8.99 -0.65 -14.22
C TYR A 261 8.47 0.63 -13.58
N LEU A 262 9.01 0.98 -12.40
CA LEU A 262 8.62 2.21 -11.70
C LEU A 262 9.23 3.44 -12.38
N CYS A 263 8.40 4.28 -13.03
CA CYS A 263 8.80 5.48 -13.75
C CYS A 263 9.05 6.68 -12.83
N GLY A 264 8.42 6.70 -11.66
CA GLY A 264 8.57 7.75 -10.67
C GLY A 264 7.26 8.13 -9.98
N VAL A 265 7.36 9.19 -9.19
CA VAL A 265 6.26 9.81 -8.45
C VAL A 265 6.27 11.31 -8.73
N ALA A 266 5.13 11.90 -9.05
CA ALA A 266 4.95 13.35 -9.07
C ALA A 266 4.07 13.75 -7.89
N THR A 267 4.42 14.86 -7.24
CA THR A 267 3.81 15.34 -6.00
C THR A 267 3.35 16.80 -6.12
N ASP A 268 2.58 17.25 -5.13
CA ASP A 268 2.20 18.65 -4.98
C ASP A 268 3.09 19.41 -3.96
N GLU A 269 4.27 18.85 -3.65
CA GLU A 269 5.17 19.43 -2.64
C GLU A 269 6.12 20.50 -3.18
N GLY A 270 6.33 20.55 -4.49
CA GLY A 270 7.29 21.42 -5.14
C GLY A 270 6.78 22.03 -6.43
N ASP A 271 7.57 21.94 -7.49
CA ASP A 271 7.16 22.35 -8.84
C ASP A 271 6.31 21.23 -9.48
N THR A 272 5.05 21.18 -9.10
CA THR A 272 4.09 20.14 -9.50
C THR A 272 3.98 20.00 -11.01
N ALA A 273 3.92 21.10 -11.74
CA ALA A 273 3.82 21.07 -13.20
C ALA A 273 5.06 20.44 -13.85
N ARG A 274 6.23 20.76 -13.35
CA ARG A 274 7.49 20.16 -13.81
C ARG A 274 7.55 18.66 -13.49
N GLU A 275 7.18 18.29 -12.26
CA GLU A 275 7.17 16.87 -11.84
C GLU A 275 6.19 16.06 -12.67
N ILE A 276 4.99 16.57 -12.93
CA ILE A 276 3.97 15.92 -13.78
C ILE A 276 4.47 15.74 -15.22
N ARG A 277 5.06 16.80 -15.80
CA ARG A 277 5.62 16.72 -17.16
C ARG A 277 6.71 15.67 -17.24
N GLN A 278 7.65 15.69 -16.32
CA GLN A 278 8.75 14.73 -16.28
C GLN A 278 8.24 13.30 -16.10
N LEU A 279 7.20 13.12 -15.28
CA LEU A 279 6.59 11.81 -15.08
C LEU A 279 5.93 11.28 -16.36
N ALA A 280 5.20 12.14 -17.08
CA ALA A 280 4.58 11.78 -18.37
C ALA A 280 5.63 11.41 -19.43
N GLU A 281 6.73 12.16 -19.50
CA GLU A 281 7.87 11.86 -20.37
C GLU A 281 8.52 10.51 -20.02
N ASN A 282 8.80 10.28 -18.73
CA ASN A 282 9.40 9.02 -18.25
C ASN A 282 8.50 7.82 -18.54
N LEU A 283 7.19 7.96 -18.30
CA LEU A 283 6.22 6.90 -18.56
C LEU A 283 6.16 6.56 -20.05
N THR A 284 6.08 7.58 -20.90
CA THR A 284 6.06 7.44 -22.35
C THR A 284 7.34 6.77 -22.86
N PHE A 285 8.50 7.21 -22.38
CA PHE A 285 9.78 6.61 -22.73
C PHE A 285 9.87 5.14 -22.29
N ALA A 286 9.38 4.81 -21.09
CA ALA A 286 9.36 3.45 -20.59
C ALA A 286 8.46 2.53 -21.45
N MET A 287 7.30 3.02 -21.87
CA MET A 287 6.40 2.30 -22.79
C MET A 287 7.07 2.05 -24.14
N ASP A 288 7.64 3.09 -24.77
CA ASP A 288 8.30 3.00 -26.08
C ASP A 288 9.48 2.02 -26.08
N LYS A 289 10.28 2.05 -25.03
CA LYS A 289 11.49 1.23 -24.91
C LYS A 289 11.24 -0.14 -24.27
N LYS A 290 10.01 -0.38 -23.77
CA LYS A 290 9.64 -1.58 -22.99
C LYS A 290 10.67 -1.83 -21.89
N LEU A 291 10.93 -0.78 -21.10
CA LEU A 291 11.97 -0.82 -20.06
C LEU A 291 11.63 -1.85 -18.98
N THR A 292 12.65 -2.58 -18.57
CA THR A 292 12.61 -3.49 -17.43
C THR A 292 13.79 -3.21 -16.50
N ARG A 293 13.69 -3.64 -15.25
CA ARG A 293 14.81 -3.60 -14.29
C ARG A 293 15.04 -4.98 -13.71
N PRO A 294 16.28 -5.33 -13.37
CA PRO A 294 16.54 -6.46 -12.49
C PRO A 294 15.80 -6.25 -11.17
N ALA A 295 15.21 -7.32 -10.64
CA ALA A 295 14.51 -7.25 -9.36
C ALA A 295 15.49 -6.87 -8.24
N ASN A 296 15.09 -5.92 -7.39
CA ASN A 296 15.78 -5.60 -6.15
C ASN A 296 15.42 -6.62 -5.05
N PHE A 297 15.83 -6.35 -3.81
CA PHE A 297 15.56 -7.25 -2.68
C PHE A 297 14.05 -7.51 -2.49
N TYR A 298 13.19 -6.51 -2.65
CA TYR A 298 11.73 -6.67 -2.53
C TYR A 298 11.17 -7.56 -3.64
N GLY A 299 11.60 -7.34 -4.88
CA GLY A 299 11.16 -8.12 -6.04
C GLY A 299 11.63 -9.56 -5.97
N VAL A 300 12.89 -9.79 -5.61
CA VAL A 300 13.43 -11.15 -5.43
C VAL A 300 12.70 -11.87 -4.29
N GLY A 301 12.49 -11.19 -3.15
CA GLY A 301 11.76 -11.74 -2.01
C GLY A 301 10.33 -12.12 -2.39
N GLY A 302 9.58 -11.19 -3.00
CA GLY A 302 8.20 -11.42 -3.40
C GLY A 302 8.07 -12.47 -4.50
N MET A 303 8.66 -12.23 -5.66
CA MET A 303 8.49 -13.08 -6.84
C MET A 303 9.07 -14.49 -6.64
N LYS A 304 10.28 -14.60 -6.10
CA LYS A 304 10.93 -15.89 -5.90
C LYS A 304 10.22 -16.73 -4.84
N ILE A 305 9.86 -16.12 -3.73
CA ILE A 305 9.18 -16.83 -2.64
C ILE A 305 7.79 -17.27 -3.08
N PHE A 306 7.02 -16.43 -3.76
CA PHE A 306 5.72 -16.83 -4.30
C PHE A 306 5.83 -17.94 -5.33
N ARG A 307 6.79 -17.87 -6.23
CA ARG A 307 7.04 -18.94 -7.19
C ARG A 307 7.36 -20.26 -6.51
N ASP A 308 8.25 -20.24 -5.52
CA ASP A 308 8.66 -21.45 -4.80
C ASP A 308 7.49 -21.99 -3.96
N LEU A 309 6.68 -21.12 -3.36
CA LEU A 309 5.45 -21.50 -2.65
C LEU A 309 4.44 -22.18 -3.59
N ILE A 310 4.19 -21.59 -4.79
CA ILE A 310 3.30 -22.17 -5.80
C ILE A 310 3.80 -23.56 -6.23
N TYR A 311 5.10 -23.74 -6.37
CA TYR A 311 5.69 -25.03 -6.71
C TYR A 311 5.50 -26.07 -5.58
N VAL A 312 5.77 -25.69 -4.34
CA VAL A 312 5.60 -26.58 -3.17
C VAL A 312 4.12 -26.93 -2.95
N MET A 313 3.24 -25.93 -3.09
CA MET A 313 1.81 -26.07 -2.85
C MET A 313 1.00 -26.33 -4.12
N GLN A 314 1.59 -26.92 -5.17
CA GLN A 314 0.92 -27.14 -6.45
C GLN A 314 -0.40 -27.93 -6.36
N GLY A 315 -0.55 -28.77 -5.35
CA GLY A 315 -1.79 -29.51 -5.08
C GLY A 315 -2.94 -28.61 -4.63
N LEU A 316 -2.65 -27.52 -3.93
CA LEU A 316 -3.60 -26.52 -3.44
C LEU A 316 -3.73 -25.35 -4.42
N MET A 317 -2.63 -24.73 -4.81
CA MET A 317 -2.56 -23.55 -5.66
C MET A 317 -2.66 -23.90 -7.17
N LYS A 318 -3.69 -24.66 -7.53
CA LYS A 318 -3.83 -25.29 -8.86
C LYS A 318 -3.87 -24.29 -10.01
N ALA A 319 -4.59 -23.18 -9.85
CA ALA A 319 -4.74 -22.18 -10.89
C ALA A 319 -3.43 -21.41 -11.12
N ASP A 320 -2.72 -21.08 -10.05
CA ASP A 320 -1.43 -20.40 -10.15
C ASP A 320 -0.36 -21.32 -10.75
N HIS A 321 -0.32 -22.59 -10.29
CA HIS A 321 0.61 -23.58 -10.86
C HIS A 321 0.36 -23.80 -12.37
N LYS A 322 -0.90 -23.80 -12.82
CA LYS A 322 -1.24 -23.91 -14.23
C LYS A 322 -0.75 -22.72 -15.04
N PHE A 323 -0.72 -21.52 -14.45
CA PHE A 323 -0.23 -20.31 -15.13
C PHE A 323 1.27 -20.39 -15.47
N TYR A 324 2.08 -21.05 -14.61
CA TYR A 324 3.51 -21.17 -14.78
C TYR A 324 3.96 -22.43 -15.56
N LYS A 325 3.05 -23.30 -15.96
CA LYS A 325 3.32 -24.44 -16.86
C LYS A 325 3.34 -24.05 -18.32
#